data_7c15b50a8ea721e524d64de5fb839bab
#
_entry.id   7c15b50a8ea721e524d64de5fb839bab
#
_cell.length_a   1.000
_cell.length_b   1.000
_cell.length_c   1.000
_cell.angle_alpha   90.00
_cell.angle_beta   90.00
_cell.angle_gamma   90.00
#
_symmetry.space_group_name_H-M   'P 1'
#
loop_
_entity.id
_entity.type
_entity.pdbx_description
1 polymer ?
#
loop_
_entity_poly.entity_id
_entity_poly.type
_entity_poly.pdbx_seq_one_letter_code
_entity_poly.pdbx_strand_id
1 'polypeptide(L)'
;HTGQHYDENMSAVFFEELGIPQPHYNLAVGSGSHGHMTSAMLSGIEDILIKEQPSAVVIYGDTNSTIAAALAAAKIHIPVVHIEAGLRSFHKAMPEEINRIAADHMSTLLFVPTKAGMANLAKEGFELEVQGKATIDTPHVYHCGDIMYDNSLYFAALSKEKSPLLEQL
;
A
#
# COMPACT_ATOMS: atom_id res chain seq x y z
N HIS A 1 -6.68 10.07 -1.20
CA HIS A 1 -7.56 9.08 -0.56
C HIS A 1 -8.56 8.53 -1.57
N THR A 2 -8.71 7.19 -1.66
CA THR A 2 -9.63 6.58 -2.63
C THR A 2 -11.09 6.56 -2.17
N GLY A 3 -11.33 6.65 -0.86
CA GLY A 3 -12.67 6.54 -0.27
C GLY A 3 -13.16 5.09 -0.15
N GLN A 4 -12.28 4.08 -0.24
CA GLN A 4 -12.64 2.68 -0.02
C GLN A 4 -13.23 2.45 1.37
N HIS A 5 -12.66 3.10 2.38
CA HIS A 5 -13.20 3.14 3.75
C HIS A 5 -13.81 4.51 3.98
N TYR A 6 -15.11 4.59 4.10
CA TYR A 6 -15.89 5.82 4.22
C TYR A 6 -16.66 5.93 5.54
N ASP A 7 -16.80 4.83 6.28
CA ASP A 7 -17.44 4.82 7.59
C ASP A 7 -16.61 5.65 8.58
N GLU A 8 -17.28 6.41 9.42
CA GLU A 8 -16.67 7.30 10.41
C GLU A 8 -15.66 6.57 11.30
N ASN A 9 -16.03 5.35 11.74
CA ASN A 9 -15.17 4.48 12.57
C ASN A 9 -14.01 3.82 11.81
N MET A 10 -13.99 3.85 10.49
CA MET A 10 -12.97 3.19 9.65
C MET A 10 -12.12 4.19 8.86
N SER A 11 -12.40 5.47 8.93
CA SER A 11 -11.67 6.49 8.19
C SER A 11 -11.50 7.77 9.00
N ALA A 12 -12.58 8.53 9.28
CA ALA A 12 -12.49 9.86 9.87
C ALA A 12 -11.77 9.85 11.23
N VAL A 13 -12.10 8.89 12.10
CA VAL A 13 -11.48 8.74 13.42
C VAL A 13 -9.96 8.59 13.35
N PHE A 14 -9.44 7.86 12.34
CA PHE A 14 -7.99 7.69 12.19
C PHE A 14 -7.28 8.96 11.76
N PHE A 15 -7.91 9.79 10.92
CA PHE A 15 -7.34 11.08 10.56
C PHE A 15 -7.21 12.01 11.78
N GLU A 16 -8.20 12.00 12.66
CA GLU A 16 -8.21 12.84 13.87
C GLU A 16 -7.27 12.29 14.95
N GLU A 17 -7.42 11.02 15.33
CA GLU A 17 -6.68 10.42 16.45
C GLU A 17 -5.18 10.25 16.15
N LEU A 18 -4.82 9.92 14.90
CA LEU A 18 -3.44 9.74 14.50
C LEU A 18 -2.80 11.02 13.93
N GLY A 19 -3.56 12.11 13.83
CA GLY A 19 -3.07 13.38 13.29
C GLY A 19 -2.64 13.28 11.82
N ILE A 20 -3.32 12.44 11.02
CA ILE A 20 -3.01 12.25 9.60
C ILE A 20 -3.44 13.50 8.82
N PRO A 21 -2.55 14.09 7.98
CA PRO A 21 -2.92 15.22 7.15
C PRO A 21 -4.10 14.91 6.22
N GLN A 22 -4.95 15.90 6.00
CA GLN A 22 -6.05 15.76 5.05
C GLN A 22 -5.52 15.51 3.62
N PRO A 23 -6.10 14.56 2.86
CA PRO A 23 -5.67 14.27 1.52
C PRO A 23 -6.02 15.42 0.57
N HIS A 24 -5.12 15.71 -0.40
CA HIS A 24 -5.39 16.69 -1.45
C HIS A 24 -6.51 16.27 -2.40
N TYR A 25 -6.68 14.96 -2.59
CA TYR A 25 -7.71 14.34 -3.43
C TYR A 25 -8.45 13.26 -2.65
N ASN A 26 -9.77 13.24 -2.80
CA ASN A 26 -10.62 12.16 -2.31
C ASN A 26 -11.56 11.71 -3.42
N LEU A 27 -11.40 10.47 -3.88
CA LEU A 27 -12.19 9.90 -4.97
C LEU A 27 -13.59 9.48 -4.52
N ALA A 28 -13.81 9.33 -3.22
CA ALA A 28 -15.09 8.96 -2.60
C ALA A 28 -15.78 7.74 -3.25
N VAL A 29 -14.99 6.71 -3.60
CA VAL A 29 -15.49 5.54 -4.34
C VAL A 29 -16.55 4.75 -3.55
N GLY A 30 -16.43 4.71 -2.22
CA GLY A 30 -17.38 4.00 -1.37
C GLY A 30 -17.29 2.48 -1.50
N SER A 31 -18.38 1.77 -1.14
CA SER A 31 -18.48 0.32 -1.19
C SER A 31 -19.08 -0.18 -2.51
N GLY A 32 -18.74 -1.41 -2.85
CA GLY A 32 -19.25 -2.06 -4.07
C GLY A 32 -18.56 -3.40 -4.31
N SER A 33 -18.81 -4.03 -5.45
CA SER A 33 -18.05 -5.22 -5.87
C SER A 33 -16.58 -4.84 -6.12
N HIS A 34 -15.66 -5.78 -5.93
CA HIS A 34 -14.23 -5.55 -6.14
C HIS A 34 -13.93 -4.92 -7.51
N GLY A 35 -14.52 -5.44 -8.57
CA GLY A 35 -14.34 -4.91 -9.93
C GLY A 35 -14.82 -3.48 -10.09
N HIS A 36 -15.99 -3.15 -9.55
CA HIS A 36 -16.54 -1.80 -9.59
C HIS A 36 -15.65 -0.80 -8.82
N MET A 37 -15.30 -1.15 -7.58
CA MET A 37 -14.43 -0.30 -6.77
C MET A 37 -13.06 -0.11 -7.42
N THR A 38 -12.42 -1.19 -7.84
CA THR A 38 -11.07 -1.13 -8.44
C THR A 38 -11.07 -0.32 -9.72
N SER A 39 -12.08 -0.47 -10.59
CA SER A 39 -12.17 0.29 -11.83
C SER A 39 -12.39 1.79 -11.60
N ALA A 40 -13.25 2.16 -10.65
CA ALA A 40 -13.49 3.56 -10.30
C ALA A 40 -12.22 4.21 -9.70
N MET A 41 -11.53 3.50 -8.80
CA MET A 41 -10.25 3.95 -8.23
C MET A 41 -9.19 4.10 -9.31
N LEU A 42 -9.04 3.11 -10.19
CA LEU A 42 -8.05 3.12 -11.26
C LEU A 42 -8.23 4.33 -12.17
N SER A 43 -9.45 4.57 -12.66
CA SER A 43 -9.75 5.73 -13.52
C SER A 43 -9.48 7.05 -12.81
N GLY A 44 -9.98 7.22 -11.58
CA GLY A 44 -9.77 8.46 -10.83
C GLY A 44 -8.31 8.72 -10.46
N ILE A 45 -7.54 7.66 -10.16
CA ILE A 45 -6.10 7.79 -9.89
C ILE A 45 -5.36 8.15 -11.18
N GLU A 46 -5.66 7.50 -12.31
CA GLU A 46 -5.01 7.81 -13.59
C GLU A 46 -5.21 9.27 -13.97
N ASP A 47 -6.43 9.82 -13.85
CA ASP A 47 -6.72 11.24 -14.11
C ASP A 47 -5.86 12.16 -13.23
N ILE A 48 -5.71 11.84 -11.94
CA ILE A 48 -4.85 12.60 -11.03
C ILE A 48 -3.38 12.51 -11.46
N LEU A 49 -2.88 11.32 -11.76
CA LEU A 49 -1.50 11.11 -12.15
C LEU A 49 -1.13 11.82 -13.46
N ILE A 50 -2.04 11.83 -14.42
CA ILE A 50 -1.87 12.59 -15.68
C ILE A 50 -1.77 14.09 -15.40
N LYS A 51 -2.58 14.60 -14.47
CA LYS A 51 -2.60 16.02 -14.08
C LYS A 51 -1.36 16.43 -13.30
N GLU A 52 -1.01 15.65 -12.26
CA GLU A 52 0.05 16.01 -11.29
C GLU A 52 1.46 15.62 -11.75
N GLN A 53 1.58 14.63 -12.65
CA GLN A 53 2.85 14.10 -13.19
C GLN A 53 3.93 13.86 -12.12
N PRO A 54 3.64 13.09 -11.06
CA PRO A 54 4.60 12.86 -9.99
C PRO A 54 5.78 12.03 -10.51
N SER A 55 6.95 12.20 -9.86
CA SER A 55 8.15 11.42 -10.20
C SER A 55 8.04 9.93 -9.81
N ALA A 56 7.17 9.61 -8.87
CA ALA A 56 6.86 8.25 -8.44
C ALA A 56 5.53 8.21 -7.68
N VAL A 57 4.92 7.03 -7.62
CA VAL A 57 3.73 6.75 -6.79
C VAL A 57 4.13 5.79 -5.68
N VAL A 58 3.84 6.15 -4.43
CA VAL A 58 4.04 5.29 -3.26
C VAL A 58 2.74 4.61 -2.91
N ILE A 59 2.76 3.29 -2.84
CA ILE A 59 1.64 2.44 -2.45
C ILE A 59 1.99 1.62 -1.21
N TYR A 60 0.96 1.24 -0.44
CA TYR A 60 1.10 0.49 0.80
C TYR A 60 0.22 -0.76 0.78
N GLY A 61 0.75 -1.89 1.31
CA GLY A 61 -0.03 -3.09 1.58
C GLY A 61 -0.68 -3.72 0.34
N ASP A 62 -1.96 -4.10 0.44
CA ASP A 62 -2.60 -5.01 -0.51
C ASP A 62 -4.10 -4.76 -0.77
N THR A 63 -4.58 -3.57 -0.50
CA THR A 63 -5.99 -3.22 -0.72
C THR A 63 -6.34 -3.05 -2.21
N ASN A 64 -7.64 -2.91 -2.53
CA ASN A 64 -8.04 -2.55 -3.88
C ASN A 64 -7.46 -1.20 -4.33
N SER A 65 -7.22 -0.28 -3.39
CA SER A 65 -6.54 0.99 -3.66
C SER A 65 -5.10 0.78 -4.10
N THR A 66 -4.41 -0.18 -3.48
CA THR A 66 -3.01 -0.52 -3.80
C THR A 66 -2.88 -1.00 -5.24
N ILE A 67 -3.69 -2.00 -5.64
CA ILE A 67 -3.63 -2.54 -6.99
C ILE A 67 -4.09 -1.52 -8.05
N ALA A 68 -5.12 -0.73 -7.75
CA ALA A 68 -5.59 0.30 -8.67
C ALA A 68 -4.52 1.37 -8.92
N ALA A 69 -3.82 1.83 -7.87
CA ALA A 69 -2.75 2.81 -7.99
C ALA A 69 -1.52 2.24 -8.72
N ALA A 70 -1.12 1.01 -8.40
CA ALA A 70 -0.02 0.33 -9.07
C ALA A 70 -0.28 0.21 -10.58
N LEU A 71 -1.46 -0.28 -10.95
CA LEU A 71 -1.83 -0.48 -12.35
C LEU A 71 -1.94 0.84 -13.13
N ALA A 72 -2.58 1.86 -12.56
CA ALA A 72 -2.69 3.17 -13.18
C ALA A 72 -1.30 3.77 -13.46
N ALA A 73 -0.43 3.81 -12.43
CA ALA A 73 0.90 4.38 -12.55
C ALA A 73 1.80 3.61 -13.54
N ALA A 74 1.81 2.28 -13.45
CA ALA A 74 2.63 1.44 -14.34
C ALA A 74 2.27 1.62 -15.81
N LYS A 75 0.98 1.70 -16.15
CA LYS A 75 0.50 1.88 -17.53
C LYS A 75 0.84 3.22 -18.16
N ILE A 76 1.03 4.25 -17.36
CA ILE A 76 1.45 5.58 -17.83
C ILE A 76 2.93 5.85 -17.54
N HIS A 77 3.69 4.79 -17.22
CA HIS A 77 5.14 4.81 -17.03
C HIS A 77 5.64 5.67 -15.85
N ILE A 78 4.82 5.85 -14.82
CA ILE A 78 5.23 6.46 -13.56
C ILE A 78 5.77 5.35 -12.64
N PRO A 79 7.00 5.49 -12.11
CA PRO A 79 7.59 4.51 -11.20
C PRO A 79 6.71 4.26 -9.97
N VAL A 80 6.55 2.99 -9.60
CA VAL A 80 5.81 2.57 -8.41
C VAL A 80 6.77 2.14 -7.31
N VAL A 81 6.54 2.63 -6.11
CA VAL A 81 7.26 2.27 -4.87
C VAL A 81 6.27 1.54 -3.97
N HIS A 82 6.51 0.26 -3.72
CA HIS A 82 5.63 -0.57 -2.91
C HIS A 82 6.23 -0.82 -1.51
N ILE A 83 5.55 -0.31 -0.49
CA ILE A 83 5.87 -0.55 0.92
C ILE A 83 5.02 -1.71 1.43
N GLU A 84 5.63 -2.62 2.19
CA GLU A 84 5.06 -3.89 2.64
C GLU A 84 4.97 -4.94 1.51
N ALA A 85 5.96 -4.92 0.61
CA ALA A 85 6.07 -5.84 -0.51
C ALA A 85 6.50 -7.26 -0.06
N GLY A 86 6.25 -8.26 -0.92
CA GLY A 86 6.77 -9.63 -0.78
C GLY A 86 6.08 -10.51 0.25
N LEU A 87 5.13 -10.01 1.03
CA LEU A 87 4.35 -10.84 1.95
C LEU A 87 3.37 -11.73 1.17
N ARG A 88 3.19 -12.97 1.61
CA ARG A 88 2.29 -13.96 0.97
C ARG A 88 1.50 -14.74 2.02
N SER A 89 0.20 -14.86 1.77
CA SER A 89 -0.68 -15.79 2.49
C SER A 89 -0.72 -17.17 1.85
N PHE A 90 -0.28 -17.26 0.57
CA PHE A 90 -0.39 -18.45 -0.29
C PHE A 90 -1.82 -18.95 -0.48
N HIS A 91 -2.79 -18.05 -0.33
CA HIS A 91 -4.22 -18.35 -0.43
C HIS A 91 -4.93 -17.36 -1.36
N LYS A 92 -4.90 -17.63 -2.66
CA LYS A 92 -5.47 -16.74 -3.70
C LYS A 92 -7.00 -16.58 -3.68
N ALA A 93 -7.73 -17.25 -2.76
CA ALA A 93 -9.12 -16.91 -2.48
C ALA A 93 -9.25 -15.59 -1.68
N MET A 94 -8.14 -15.11 -1.10
CA MET A 94 -8.06 -13.79 -0.49
C MET A 94 -7.75 -12.76 -1.58
N PRO A 95 -8.61 -11.74 -1.79
CA PRO A 95 -8.35 -10.68 -2.78
C PRO A 95 -7.04 -9.94 -2.53
N GLU A 96 -6.66 -9.77 -1.26
CA GLU A 96 -5.42 -9.12 -0.82
C GLU A 96 -4.18 -9.84 -1.34
N GLU A 97 -4.18 -11.17 -1.38
CA GLU A 97 -3.06 -11.95 -1.94
C GLU A 97 -2.87 -11.65 -3.43
N ILE A 98 -3.97 -11.57 -4.18
CA ILE A 98 -3.94 -11.23 -5.60
C ILE A 98 -3.43 -9.80 -5.79
N ASN A 99 -3.94 -8.86 -5.00
CA ASN A 99 -3.57 -7.46 -5.07
C ASN A 99 -2.07 -7.27 -4.82
N ARG A 100 -1.53 -7.90 -3.75
CA ARG A 100 -0.12 -7.78 -3.38
C ARG A 100 0.79 -8.37 -4.43
N ILE A 101 0.52 -9.59 -4.90
CA ILE A 101 1.29 -10.22 -5.97
C ILE A 101 1.35 -9.32 -7.20
N ALA A 102 0.20 -8.83 -7.65
CA ALA A 102 0.13 -7.99 -8.84
C ALA A 102 0.82 -6.62 -8.64
N ALA A 103 0.67 -5.99 -7.46
CA ALA A 103 1.33 -4.74 -7.13
C ALA A 103 2.86 -4.89 -7.07
N ASP A 104 3.37 -5.99 -6.49
CA ASP A 104 4.80 -6.29 -6.48
C ASP A 104 5.37 -6.35 -7.91
N HIS A 105 4.70 -7.07 -8.82
CA HIS A 105 5.14 -7.21 -10.21
C HIS A 105 4.99 -5.95 -11.08
N MET A 106 4.29 -4.93 -10.61
CA MET A 106 4.18 -3.63 -11.27
C MET A 106 5.08 -2.56 -10.63
N SER A 107 5.83 -2.91 -9.60
CA SER A 107 6.63 -1.96 -8.83
C SER A 107 8.07 -1.86 -9.32
N THR A 108 8.61 -0.65 -9.28
CA THR A 108 10.01 -0.32 -9.58
C THR A 108 10.91 -0.49 -8.35
N LEU A 109 10.38 -0.15 -7.17
CA LEU A 109 11.05 -0.30 -5.88
C LEU A 109 10.15 -1.07 -4.93
N LEU A 110 10.69 -2.13 -4.31
CA LEU A 110 9.98 -2.97 -3.35
C LEU A 110 10.66 -2.87 -1.97
N PHE A 111 9.93 -2.38 -1.00
CA PHE A 111 10.37 -2.30 0.40
C PHE A 111 9.74 -3.45 1.18
N VAL A 112 10.56 -4.42 1.54
CA VAL A 112 10.14 -5.71 2.10
C VAL A 112 10.38 -5.74 3.60
N PRO A 113 9.34 -6.00 4.42
CA PRO A 113 9.46 -5.92 5.87
C PRO A 113 10.20 -7.11 6.49
N THR A 114 10.20 -8.28 5.84
CA THR A 114 10.68 -9.53 6.45
C THR A 114 11.59 -10.34 5.53
N LYS A 115 12.44 -11.18 6.15
CA LYS A 115 13.24 -12.16 5.40
C LYS A 115 12.37 -13.16 4.62
N ALA A 116 11.19 -13.51 5.16
CA ALA A 116 10.24 -14.36 4.46
C ALA A 116 9.73 -13.70 3.17
N GLY A 117 9.42 -12.39 3.22
CA GLY A 117 9.04 -11.61 2.04
C GLY A 117 10.13 -11.60 0.97
N MET A 118 11.40 -11.40 1.37
CA MET A 118 12.55 -11.50 0.45
C MET A 118 12.61 -12.87 -0.23
N ALA A 119 12.45 -13.95 0.54
CA ALA A 119 12.46 -15.31 -0.01
C ALA A 119 11.28 -15.59 -0.95
N ASN A 120 10.10 -15.00 -0.69
CA ASN A 120 8.95 -15.11 -1.57
C ASN A 120 9.20 -14.45 -2.93
N LEU A 121 9.69 -13.21 -2.93
CA LEU A 121 10.04 -12.49 -4.17
C LEU A 121 11.11 -13.22 -4.98
N ALA A 122 12.14 -13.77 -4.33
CA ALA A 122 13.16 -14.58 -5.02
C ALA A 122 12.55 -15.81 -5.71
N LYS A 123 11.59 -16.50 -5.07
CA LYS A 123 10.88 -17.65 -5.68
C LYS A 123 10.00 -17.23 -6.88
N GLU A 124 9.54 -16.00 -6.90
CA GLU A 124 8.74 -15.43 -7.99
C GLU A 124 9.59 -14.82 -9.11
N GLY A 125 10.92 -14.95 -9.01
CA GLY A 125 11.85 -14.56 -10.06
C GLY A 125 12.43 -13.15 -9.91
N PHE A 126 12.21 -12.48 -8.78
CA PHE A 126 12.87 -11.20 -8.52
C PHE A 126 14.35 -11.41 -8.19
N GLU A 127 15.21 -10.66 -8.86
CA GLU A 127 16.62 -10.56 -8.48
C GLU A 127 16.75 -9.65 -7.24
N LEU A 128 17.38 -10.15 -6.17
CA LEU A 128 17.49 -9.42 -4.91
C LEU A 128 18.68 -8.46 -4.87
N GLU A 129 19.66 -8.66 -5.72
CA GLU A 129 20.87 -7.84 -5.80
C GLU A 129 21.03 -7.31 -7.24
N VAL A 130 20.36 -6.22 -7.54
CA VAL A 130 20.39 -5.57 -8.86
C VAL A 130 21.27 -4.33 -8.80
N GLN A 131 22.11 -4.14 -9.83
CA GLN A 131 22.91 -2.93 -10.00
C GLN A 131 22.34 -2.05 -11.11
N GLY A 132 22.58 -0.75 -11.00
CA GLY A 132 22.13 0.21 -12.01
C GLY A 132 20.83 0.91 -11.63
N LYS A 133 20.13 1.43 -12.62
CA LYS A 133 18.88 2.16 -12.40
C LYS A 133 17.71 1.19 -12.24
N ALA A 134 16.92 1.35 -11.20
CA ALA A 134 15.69 0.61 -11.02
C ALA A 134 14.66 0.97 -12.12
N THR A 135 14.03 -0.05 -12.68
CA THR A 135 12.93 0.06 -13.65
C THR A 135 11.85 -0.98 -13.32
N ILE A 136 10.71 -0.93 -13.99
CA ILE A 136 9.68 -1.96 -13.82
C ILE A 136 10.17 -3.35 -14.31
N ASP A 137 11.07 -3.40 -15.29
CA ASP A 137 11.63 -4.65 -15.82
C ASP A 137 12.81 -5.18 -14.97
N THR A 138 13.45 -4.28 -14.23
CA THR A 138 14.57 -4.59 -13.32
C THR A 138 14.34 -3.90 -11.98
N PRO A 139 13.35 -4.35 -11.20
CA PRO A 139 13.00 -3.71 -9.94
C PRO A 139 14.07 -3.93 -8.88
N HIS A 140 14.23 -2.96 -7.99
CA HIS A 140 15.11 -3.10 -6.84
C HIS A 140 14.31 -3.51 -5.60
N VAL A 141 14.84 -4.49 -4.86
CA VAL A 141 14.22 -5.07 -3.66
C VAL A 141 15.05 -4.74 -2.44
N TYR A 142 14.45 -4.12 -1.44
CA TYR A 142 15.13 -3.71 -0.20
C TYR A 142 14.47 -4.35 1.03
N HIS A 143 15.27 -5.06 1.85
CA HIS A 143 14.83 -5.49 3.17
C HIS A 143 14.98 -4.33 4.15
N CYS A 144 13.89 -3.71 4.56
CA CYS A 144 13.90 -2.44 5.32
C CYS A 144 13.33 -2.56 6.75
N GLY A 145 12.80 -3.73 7.13
CA GLY A 145 12.05 -3.87 8.38
C GLY A 145 10.57 -3.49 8.22
N ASP A 146 9.82 -3.65 9.31
CA ASP A 146 8.35 -3.54 9.32
C ASP A 146 7.89 -2.25 9.98
N ILE A 147 7.44 -1.30 9.17
CA ILE A 147 6.89 -0.03 9.65
C ILE A 147 5.65 -0.22 10.54
N MET A 148 4.88 -1.30 10.36
CA MET A 148 3.73 -1.61 11.21
C MET A 148 4.16 -2.02 12.61
N TYR A 149 5.33 -2.67 12.73
CA TYR A 149 5.93 -2.96 14.04
C TYR A 149 6.34 -1.69 14.77
N ASP A 150 7.02 -0.77 14.08
CA ASP A 150 7.42 0.53 14.65
C ASP A 150 6.18 1.35 15.08
N ASN A 151 5.15 1.37 14.26
CA ASN A 151 3.87 1.99 14.57
C ASN A 151 3.22 1.38 15.83
N SER A 152 3.21 0.05 15.91
CA SER A 152 2.66 -0.67 17.08
C SER A 152 3.38 -0.31 18.37
N LEU A 153 4.72 -0.22 18.34
CA LEU A 153 5.51 0.21 19.48
C LEU A 153 5.21 1.65 19.90
N TYR A 154 5.14 2.55 18.92
CA TYR A 154 4.83 3.96 19.17
C TYR A 154 3.45 4.15 19.82
N PHE A 155 2.41 3.57 19.22
CA PHE A 155 1.05 3.71 19.73
C PHE A 155 0.80 2.92 21.02
N ALA A 156 1.50 1.79 21.25
CA ALA A 156 1.45 1.08 22.52
C ALA A 156 2.01 1.93 23.68
N ALA A 157 3.03 2.72 23.43
CA ALA A 157 3.54 3.67 24.43
C ALA A 157 2.53 4.81 24.67
N LEU A 158 2.00 5.40 23.60
CA LEU A 158 1.06 6.51 23.66
C LEU A 158 -0.27 6.12 24.31
N SER A 159 -0.76 4.90 24.09
CA SER A 159 -2.02 4.40 24.66
C SER A 159 -1.97 4.29 26.17
N LYS A 160 -0.80 3.99 26.76
CA LYS A 160 -0.63 3.95 28.22
C LYS A 160 -0.84 5.32 28.89
N GLU A 161 -0.57 6.39 28.14
CA GLU A 161 -0.72 7.76 28.66
C GLU A 161 -2.10 8.35 28.39
N LYS A 162 -2.76 7.93 27.30
CA LYS A 162 -3.98 8.58 26.81
C LYS A 162 -5.25 7.74 26.97
N SER A 163 -5.14 6.41 27.10
CA SER A 163 -6.33 5.55 27.16
C SER A 163 -6.81 5.34 28.60
N PRO A 164 -8.05 5.74 28.95
CA PRO A 164 -8.64 5.46 30.26
C PRO A 164 -9.18 4.04 30.40
N LEU A 165 -9.08 3.19 29.36
CA LEU A 165 -9.70 1.86 29.37
C LEU A 165 -9.20 0.95 30.48
N LEU A 166 -7.90 1.01 30.81
CA LEU A 166 -7.33 0.22 31.91
C LEU A 166 -7.72 0.71 33.31
N GLU A 167 -8.15 1.97 33.42
CA GLU A 167 -8.65 2.54 34.68
C GLU A 167 -10.14 2.22 34.91
N GLN A 168 -10.85 1.76 33.87
CA GLN A 168 -12.27 1.40 33.90
C GLN A 168 -12.51 -0.11 34.10
N LEU A 169 -11.45 -0.92 34.09
CA LEU A 169 -11.47 -2.36 34.33
C LEU A 169 -11.05 -2.69 35.76
#